data_5157c9f659b6c8e88119b1965618ad90
#
_entry.id   5157c9f659b6c8e88119b1965618ad90
#
_cell.length_a   1.000
_cell.length_b   1.000
_cell.length_c   1.000
_cell.angle_alpha   90.00
_cell.angle_beta   90.00
_cell.angle_gamma   90.00
#
_symmetry.space_group_name_H-M   'P 1'
#
loop_
_entity.id
_entity.type
_entity.pdbx_description
1 polymer ?
#
loop_
_entity_poly.entity_id
_entity_poly.type
_entity_poly.pdbx_seq_one_letter_code
_entity_poly.pdbx_strand_id
1 'polypeptide(L)'
;MALTVGQRIGVYEVIGSLGAGGMGEVYRARDTRLGRDVALKILPEVFASDPERLARFEREAQVLASLNHPHIAAIYGLEESDTVRALVMELVDGQTLAERIDGQPLPVDDALAISRQIADALEAAHEQGIIHRDLKPANIKLTAGGAVKVLDFGLAKLNNPNASNVSNGSNATMSPTLISPAVTTVGLLLGTAAYMAPEQARGRATDRRVDVWAFGCVLFEMLSGRQTFAGSDVTEVLATVLKSEPEWSALPSTTPPRIRAV
;
A
#
# COMPACT_ATOMS: atom_id res chain seq x y z
N MET A 1 9.54 -14.70 -12.63
CA MET A 1 8.88 -15.90 -13.22
C MET A 1 7.47 -16.00 -12.66
N ALA A 2 6.43 -16.03 -13.50
CA ALA A 2 5.06 -16.24 -13.04
C ALA A 2 4.89 -17.67 -12.50
N LEU A 3 4.23 -17.81 -11.34
CA LEU A 3 3.94 -19.11 -10.76
C LEU A 3 2.71 -19.73 -11.42
N THR A 4 2.71 -21.07 -11.51
CA THR A 4 1.59 -21.82 -12.06
C THR A 4 0.77 -22.49 -10.97
N VAL A 5 -0.52 -22.72 -11.23
CA VAL A 5 -1.41 -23.44 -10.33
C VAL A 5 -0.84 -24.85 -10.07
N GLY A 6 -0.85 -25.27 -8.80
CA GLY A 6 -0.25 -26.52 -8.33
C GLY A 6 1.25 -26.43 -8.02
N GLN A 7 1.93 -25.34 -8.37
CA GLN A 7 3.32 -25.14 -7.98
C GLN A 7 3.43 -24.93 -6.48
N ARG A 8 4.51 -25.48 -5.87
CA ARG A 8 4.75 -25.37 -4.42
C ARG A 8 5.92 -24.44 -4.11
N ILE A 9 5.73 -23.62 -3.08
CA ILE A 9 6.78 -22.86 -2.43
C ILE A 9 6.76 -23.28 -0.96
N GLY A 10 7.74 -24.08 -0.56
CA GLY A 10 7.75 -24.70 0.75
C GLY A 10 6.47 -25.51 1.01
N VAL A 11 5.70 -25.12 2.01
CA VAL A 11 4.44 -25.79 2.41
C VAL A 11 3.21 -25.21 1.70
N TYR A 12 3.37 -24.20 0.88
CA TYR A 12 2.28 -23.50 0.23
C TYR A 12 2.10 -23.98 -1.22
N GLU A 13 0.89 -24.37 -1.57
CA GLU A 13 0.51 -24.79 -2.92
C GLU A 13 -0.31 -23.68 -3.59
N VAL A 14 0.15 -23.16 -4.73
CA VAL A 14 -0.50 -22.09 -5.48
C VAL A 14 -1.84 -22.57 -6.04
N ILE A 15 -2.91 -21.84 -5.72
CA ILE A 15 -4.26 -22.12 -6.18
C ILE A 15 -4.62 -21.22 -7.38
N GLY A 16 -4.15 -19.98 -7.39
CA GLY A 16 -4.44 -19.04 -8.47
C GLY A 16 -3.81 -17.68 -8.26
N SER A 17 -3.82 -16.83 -9.28
CA SER A 17 -3.36 -15.44 -9.20
C SER A 17 -4.44 -14.57 -8.56
N LEU A 18 -4.05 -13.67 -7.65
CA LEU A 18 -4.90 -12.62 -7.08
C LEU A 18 -4.68 -11.26 -7.76
N GLY A 19 -3.50 -11.07 -8.36
CA GLY A 19 -3.15 -9.86 -9.09
C GLY A 19 -1.66 -9.77 -9.36
N ALA A 20 -1.31 -8.92 -10.29
CA ALA A 20 0.07 -8.55 -10.61
C ALA A 20 0.19 -7.03 -10.61
N GLY A 21 1.24 -6.50 -9.99
CA GLY A 21 1.44 -5.07 -9.89
C GLY A 21 2.92 -4.69 -9.79
N GLY A 22 3.21 -3.40 -9.67
CA GLY A 22 4.60 -2.90 -9.58
C GLY A 22 5.37 -3.37 -8.35
N MET A 23 4.68 -3.94 -7.38
CA MET A 23 5.28 -4.51 -6.15
C MET A 23 5.39 -6.03 -6.20
N GLY A 24 5.22 -6.65 -7.37
CA GLY A 24 5.27 -8.10 -7.58
C GLY A 24 3.92 -8.73 -7.88
N GLU A 25 3.93 -10.04 -7.99
CA GLU A 25 2.75 -10.87 -8.24
C GLU A 25 2.21 -11.39 -6.90
N VAL A 26 0.89 -11.40 -6.74
CA VAL A 26 0.22 -11.94 -5.55
C VAL A 26 -0.62 -13.14 -5.96
N TYR A 27 -0.46 -14.23 -5.22
CA TYR A 27 -1.15 -15.49 -5.47
C TYR A 27 -1.97 -15.92 -4.26
N ARG A 28 -3.11 -16.55 -4.50
CA ARG A 28 -3.79 -17.38 -3.52
C ARG A 28 -3.08 -18.72 -3.43
N ALA A 29 -2.76 -19.16 -2.23
CA ALA A 29 -2.15 -20.46 -2.00
C ALA A 29 -2.76 -21.16 -0.80
N ARG A 30 -2.64 -22.48 -0.78
CA ARG A 30 -3.06 -23.34 0.32
C ARG A 30 -1.87 -23.66 1.21
N ASP A 31 -1.92 -23.27 2.47
CA ASP A 31 -1.05 -23.82 3.51
C ASP A 31 -1.43 -25.28 3.75
N THR A 32 -0.61 -26.20 3.26
CA THR A 32 -0.90 -27.65 3.32
C THR A 32 -0.72 -28.24 4.71
N ARG A 33 -0.03 -27.55 5.63
CA ARG A 33 0.14 -27.97 7.03
C ARG A 33 -1.03 -27.54 7.91
N LEU A 34 -1.46 -26.27 7.75
CA LEU A 34 -2.51 -25.69 8.59
C LEU A 34 -3.90 -25.77 7.94
N GLY A 35 -3.99 -26.18 6.68
CA GLY A 35 -5.25 -26.34 5.97
C GLY A 35 -6.01 -25.02 5.74
N ARG A 36 -5.32 -23.90 5.62
CA ARG A 36 -5.90 -22.56 5.38
C ARG A 36 -5.38 -21.96 4.08
N ASP A 37 -6.15 -21.04 3.52
CA ASP A 37 -5.71 -20.26 2.38
C ASP A 37 -4.95 -19.01 2.85
N VAL A 38 -3.95 -18.61 2.08
CA VAL A 38 -3.09 -17.44 2.33
C VAL A 38 -2.86 -16.66 1.05
N ALA A 39 -2.42 -15.41 1.17
CA ALA A 39 -1.87 -14.64 0.07
C ALA A 39 -0.34 -14.78 0.07
N LEU A 40 0.22 -15.14 -1.09
CA LEU A 40 1.66 -15.17 -1.31
C LEU A 40 2.04 -13.99 -2.21
N LYS A 41 2.79 -13.04 -1.69
CA LYS A 41 3.35 -11.94 -2.46
C LYS A 41 4.78 -12.26 -2.85
N ILE A 42 5.01 -12.43 -4.15
CA ILE A 42 6.32 -12.79 -4.68
C ILE A 42 7.22 -11.55 -4.71
N LEU A 43 8.42 -11.70 -4.17
CA LEU A 43 9.40 -10.63 -4.17
C LEU A 43 10.11 -10.56 -5.53
N PRO A 44 10.32 -9.35 -6.08
CA PRO A 44 11.12 -9.18 -7.30
C PRO A 44 12.53 -9.75 -7.16
N GLU A 45 13.07 -10.32 -8.25
CA GLU A 45 14.42 -10.94 -8.29
C GLU A 45 15.55 -9.99 -7.85
N VAL A 46 15.35 -8.69 -7.99
CA VAL A 46 16.30 -7.66 -7.53
C VAL A 46 16.60 -7.76 -6.03
N PHE A 47 15.69 -8.33 -5.23
CA PHE A 47 15.93 -8.59 -3.79
C PHE A 47 16.71 -9.88 -3.56
N ALA A 48 16.63 -10.84 -4.48
CA ALA A 48 17.33 -12.11 -4.37
C ALA A 48 18.84 -11.99 -4.65
N SER A 49 19.24 -10.98 -5.41
CA SER A 49 20.64 -10.80 -5.87
C SER A 49 21.52 -9.96 -4.93
N ASP A 50 20.93 -9.34 -3.88
CA ASP A 50 21.65 -8.46 -2.95
C ASP A 50 21.43 -8.91 -1.48
N PRO A 51 22.42 -9.58 -0.84
CA PRO A 51 22.29 -10.08 0.52
C PRO A 51 21.99 -9.00 1.58
N GLU A 52 22.49 -7.77 1.40
CA GLU A 52 22.22 -6.68 2.34
C GLU A 52 20.78 -6.19 2.25
N ARG A 53 20.23 -6.15 1.03
CA ARG A 53 18.82 -5.81 0.80
C ARG A 53 17.92 -6.88 1.39
N LEU A 54 18.27 -8.14 1.20
CA LEU A 54 17.51 -9.26 1.74
C LEU A 54 17.48 -9.20 3.28
N ALA A 55 18.62 -9.09 3.94
CA ALA A 55 18.71 -9.04 5.39
C ALA A 55 17.96 -7.82 5.98
N ARG A 56 17.84 -6.74 5.21
CA ARG A 56 17.03 -5.56 5.58
C ARG A 56 15.56 -5.87 5.44
N PHE A 57 15.18 -6.49 4.31
CA PHE A 57 13.80 -6.92 4.05
C PHE A 57 13.31 -7.86 5.17
N GLU A 58 14.08 -8.87 5.53
CA GLU A 58 13.72 -9.82 6.58
C GLU A 58 13.49 -9.13 7.93
N ARG A 59 14.38 -8.19 8.31
CA ARG A 59 14.21 -7.41 9.54
C ARG A 59 12.94 -6.55 9.51
N GLU A 60 12.65 -5.88 8.40
CA GLU A 60 11.46 -5.07 8.26
C GLU A 60 10.20 -5.95 8.23
N ALA A 61 10.23 -7.10 7.56
CA ALA A 61 9.15 -8.07 7.57
C ALA A 61 8.86 -8.62 8.97
N GLN A 62 9.91 -8.86 9.79
CA GLN A 62 9.74 -9.26 11.19
C GLN A 62 9.04 -8.19 12.03
N VAL A 63 9.40 -6.91 11.83
CA VAL A 63 8.73 -5.79 12.49
C VAL A 63 7.26 -5.70 12.05
N LEU A 64 6.99 -5.85 10.75
CA LEU A 64 5.62 -5.85 10.23
C LEU A 64 4.81 -7.06 10.71
N ALA A 65 5.42 -8.23 10.87
CA ALA A 65 4.78 -9.43 11.39
C ALA A 65 4.39 -9.30 12.89
N SER A 66 4.98 -8.34 13.62
CA SER A 66 4.56 -8.04 14.99
C SER A 66 3.25 -7.27 15.08
N LEU A 67 2.81 -6.65 13.99
CA LEU A 67 1.51 -5.98 13.91
C LEU A 67 0.38 -7.00 13.94
N ASN A 68 -0.35 -7.02 15.04
CA ASN A 68 -1.57 -7.82 15.17
C ASN A 68 -2.74 -6.88 15.52
N HIS A 69 -3.52 -6.51 14.52
CA HIS A 69 -4.63 -5.58 14.66
C HIS A 69 -5.82 -6.02 13.79
N PRO A 70 -7.07 -5.88 14.26
CA PRO A 70 -8.25 -6.33 13.50
C PRO A 70 -8.38 -5.68 12.12
N HIS A 71 -7.87 -4.47 11.95
CA HIS A 71 -7.94 -3.69 10.71
C HIS A 71 -6.64 -3.69 9.89
N ILE A 72 -5.67 -4.55 10.22
CA ILE A 72 -4.43 -4.75 9.45
C ILE A 72 -4.39 -6.19 8.98
N ALA A 73 -4.03 -6.43 7.72
CA ALA A 73 -3.80 -7.79 7.23
C ALA A 73 -2.50 -8.35 7.83
N ALA A 74 -2.61 -9.49 8.49
CA ALA A 74 -1.48 -10.09 9.19
C ALA A 74 -0.42 -10.63 8.22
N ILE A 75 0.84 -10.47 8.58
CA ILE A 75 1.95 -11.17 7.94
C ILE A 75 2.23 -12.45 8.73
N TYR A 76 2.20 -13.59 8.07
CA TYR A 76 2.42 -14.89 8.70
C TYR A 76 3.88 -15.34 8.64
N GLY A 77 4.67 -14.81 7.70
CA GLY A 77 6.09 -15.12 7.59
C GLY A 77 6.66 -14.87 6.19
N LEU A 78 7.89 -15.34 6.04
CA LEU A 78 8.62 -15.38 4.78
C LEU A 78 8.83 -16.84 4.40
N GLU A 79 8.67 -17.14 3.13
CA GLU A 79 8.96 -18.45 2.56
C GLU A 79 10.00 -18.30 1.45
N GLU A 80 10.95 -19.21 1.43
CA GLU A 80 12.04 -19.20 0.46
C GLU A 80 12.12 -20.56 -0.23
N SER A 81 12.26 -20.53 -1.54
CA SER A 81 12.65 -21.68 -2.36
C SER A 81 13.85 -21.32 -3.19
N ASP A 82 14.48 -22.28 -3.88
CA ASP A 82 15.70 -22.09 -4.68
C ASP A 82 15.60 -20.92 -5.68
N THR A 83 14.39 -20.60 -6.12
CA THR A 83 14.17 -19.61 -7.21
C THR A 83 13.23 -18.47 -6.82
N VAL A 84 12.48 -18.57 -5.72
CA VAL A 84 11.42 -17.63 -5.38
C VAL A 84 11.41 -17.34 -3.88
N ARG A 85 11.26 -16.08 -3.53
CA ARG A 85 10.96 -15.62 -2.18
C ARG A 85 9.58 -15.00 -2.14
N ALA A 86 8.82 -15.36 -1.11
CA ALA A 86 7.45 -14.90 -0.95
C ALA A 86 7.18 -14.42 0.48
N LEU A 87 6.43 -13.33 0.59
CA LEU A 87 5.82 -12.91 1.84
C LEU A 87 4.47 -13.62 1.96
N VAL A 88 4.29 -14.33 3.06
CA VAL A 88 3.04 -15.05 3.38
C VAL A 88 2.15 -14.16 4.23
N MET A 89 0.95 -13.88 3.76
CA MET A 89 0.04 -12.94 4.40
C MET A 89 -1.36 -13.51 4.57
N GLU A 90 -2.14 -12.87 5.42
CA GLU A 90 -3.57 -13.10 5.53
C GLU A 90 -4.24 -12.93 4.16
N LEU A 91 -4.99 -13.95 3.73
CA LEU A 91 -5.88 -13.81 2.60
C LEU A 91 -7.16 -13.13 3.08
N VAL A 92 -7.36 -11.90 2.65
CA VAL A 92 -8.56 -11.13 2.99
C VAL A 92 -9.57 -11.28 1.86
N ASP A 93 -10.67 -11.97 2.12
CA ASP A 93 -11.80 -12.05 1.20
C ASP A 93 -12.64 -10.77 1.25
N GLY A 94 -13.11 -10.32 0.09
CA GLY A 94 -13.90 -9.11 -0.06
C GLY A 94 -13.41 -8.23 -1.20
N GLN A 95 -14.13 -7.14 -1.47
CA GLN A 95 -13.76 -6.16 -2.49
C GLN A 95 -12.77 -5.13 -1.92
N THR A 96 -12.00 -4.52 -2.80
CA THR A 96 -11.19 -3.35 -2.43
C THR A 96 -12.09 -2.12 -2.24
N LEU A 97 -11.59 -1.14 -1.48
CA LEU A 97 -12.29 0.14 -1.37
C LEU A 97 -12.35 0.86 -2.73
N ALA A 98 -11.36 0.66 -3.61
CA ALA A 98 -11.39 1.17 -4.97
C ALA A 98 -12.57 0.60 -5.77
N GLU A 99 -12.76 -0.72 -5.72
CA GLU A 99 -13.93 -1.39 -6.35
C GLU A 99 -15.26 -0.96 -5.72
N ARG A 100 -15.27 -0.65 -4.43
CA ARG A 100 -16.49 -0.17 -3.72
C ARG A 100 -16.86 1.26 -4.11
N ILE A 101 -15.88 2.13 -4.33
CA ILE A 101 -16.09 3.52 -4.77
C ILE A 101 -16.53 3.53 -6.24
N ASP A 102 -15.79 2.87 -7.12
CA ASP A 102 -16.09 2.76 -8.57
C ASP A 102 -16.59 4.09 -9.19
N GLY A 103 -15.93 5.19 -8.85
CA GLY A 103 -16.29 6.52 -9.33
C GLY A 103 -17.58 7.12 -8.74
N GLN A 104 -18.17 6.51 -7.73
CA GLN A 104 -19.39 6.98 -7.07
C GLN A 104 -19.13 7.33 -5.60
N PRO A 105 -19.67 8.45 -5.09
CA PRO A 105 -19.55 8.80 -3.70
C PRO A 105 -20.23 7.78 -2.79
N LEU A 106 -19.60 7.47 -1.66
CA LEU A 106 -20.22 6.67 -0.61
C LEU A 106 -21.15 7.54 0.25
N PRO A 107 -22.19 6.95 0.87
CA PRO A 107 -22.92 7.63 1.93
C PRO A 107 -21.95 8.11 3.02
N VAL A 108 -22.19 9.31 3.55
CA VAL A 108 -21.27 9.94 4.52
C VAL A 108 -21.04 9.04 5.74
N ASP A 109 -22.09 8.40 6.26
CA ASP A 109 -21.98 7.52 7.42
C ASP A 109 -21.10 6.30 7.13
N ASP A 110 -21.23 5.69 5.94
CA ASP A 110 -20.39 4.58 5.50
C ASP A 110 -18.92 5.02 5.37
N ALA A 111 -18.70 6.17 4.72
CA ALA A 111 -17.35 6.73 4.55
C ALA A 111 -16.68 6.99 5.91
N LEU A 112 -17.42 7.51 6.88
CA LEU A 112 -16.90 7.77 8.23
C LEU A 112 -16.63 6.48 9.02
N ALA A 113 -17.51 5.47 8.89
CA ALA A 113 -17.33 4.17 9.55
C ALA A 113 -16.07 3.44 8.99
N ILE A 114 -15.83 3.53 7.68
CA ILE A 114 -14.61 2.99 7.04
C ILE A 114 -13.39 3.79 7.48
N SER A 115 -13.47 5.13 7.45
CA SER A 115 -12.37 6.02 7.83
C SER A 115 -11.89 5.78 9.26
N ARG A 116 -12.81 5.57 10.19
CA ARG A 116 -12.47 5.27 11.58
C ARG A 116 -11.61 4.02 11.67
N GLN A 117 -12.00 2.93 11.00
CA GLN A 117 -11.26 1.68 11.03
C GLN A 117 -9.87 1.80 10.37
N ILE A 118 -9.75 2.62 9.30
CA ILE A 118 -8.45 2.94 8.68
C ILE A 118 -7.58 3.73 9.67
N ALA A 119 -8.15 4.73 10.34
CA ALA A 119 -7.43 5.54 11.33
C ALA A 119 -6.93 4.68 12.50
N ASP A 120 -7.76 3.78 13.03
CA ASP A 120 -7.40 2.83 14.09
C ASP A 120 -6.21 1.94 13.65
N ALA A 121 -6.20 1.49 12.38
CA ALA A 121 -5.10 0.71 11.80
C ALA A 121 -3.80 1.52 11.70
N LEU A 122 -3.89 2.76 11.22
CA LEU A 122 -2.73 3.66 11.09
C LEU A 122 -2.15 4.02 12.46
N GLU A 123 -2.99 4.32 13.44
CA GLU A 123 -2.59 4.62 14.82
C GLU A 123 -1.79 3.47 15.40
N ALA A 124 -2.32 2.24 15.36
CA ALA A 124 -1.65 1.05 15.87
C ALA A 124 -0.28 0.80 15.20
N ALA A 125 -0.16 1.06 13.89
CA ALA A 125 1.11 0.93 13.18
C ALA A 125 2.10 2.04 13.57
N HIS A 126 1.63 3.29 13.66
CA HIS A 126 2.45 4.45 14.01
C HIS A 126 2.98 4.39 15.44
N GLU A 127 2.25 3.81 16.39
CA GLU A 127 2.71 3.54 17.76
C GLU A 127 3.91 2.59 17.79
N GLN A 128 4.02 1.69 16.80
CA GLN A 128 5.15 0.79 16.63
C GLN A 128 6.23 1.35 15.69
N GLY A 129 6.13 2.62 15.28
CA GLY A 129 7.07 3.27 14.38
C GLY A 129 6.97 2.82 12.92
N ILE A 130 5.88 2.13 12.57
CA ILE A 130 5.62 1.63 11.21
C ILE A 130 4.78 2.65 10.46
N ILE A 131 5.26 3.05 9.28
CA ILE A 131 4.59 3.99 8.37
C ILE A 131 4.17 3.22 7.13
N HIS A 132 2.93 3.39 6.67
CA HIS A 132 2.39 2.66 5.51
C HIS A 132 3.03 3.10 4.19
N ARG A 133 3.07 4.42 3.91
CA ARG A 133 3.69 5.08 2.75
C ARG A 133 3.04 4.83 1.39
N ASP A 134 2.09 3.94 1.27
CA ASP A 134 1.36 3.62 0.04
C ASP A 134 -0.13 3.38 0.33
N LEU A 135 -0.71 4.16 1.25
CA LEU A 135 -2.13 4.08 1.54
C LEU A 135 -2.93 4.60 0.35
N LYS A 136 -3.85 3.75 -0.14
CA LYS A 136 -4.75 4.05 -1.27
C LYS A 136 -5.93 3.09 -1.25
N PRO A 137 -7.05 3.39 -1.92
CA PRO A 137 -8.24 2.53 -1.90
C PRO A 137 -7.99 1.09 -2.37
N ALA A 138 -7.05 0.86 -3.29
CA ALA A 138 -6.68 -0.47 -3.75
C ALA A 138 -5.99 -1.33 -2.66
N ASN A 139 -5.37 -0.70 -1.65
CA ASN A 139 -4.71 -1.36 -0.52
C ASN A 139 -5.63 -1.47 0.73
N ILE A 140 -6.92 -1.25 0.57
CA ILE A 140 -7.91 -1.34 1.63
C ILE A 140 -8.99 -2.33 1.17
N LYS A 141 -9.22 -3.40 1.94
CA LYS A 141 -10.27 -4.37 1.67
C LYS A 141 -11.44 -4.22 2.64
N LEU A 142 -12.62 -4.45 2.11
CA LEU A 142 -13.88 -4.47 2.85
C LEU A 142 -14.39 -5.90 2.86
N THR A 143 -14.44 -6.51 4.04
CA THR A 143 -14.98 -7.87 4.19
C THR A 143 -16.51 -7.86 4.09
N ALA A 144 -17.13 -9.02 3.87
CA ALA A 144 -18.58 -9.17 3.82
C ALA A 144 -19.26 -8.72 5.14
N GLY A 145 -18.56 -8.78 6.26
CA GLY A 145 -19.04 -8.30 7.57
C GLY A 145 -18.85 -6.80 7.80
N GLY A 146 -18.36 -6.03 6.81
CA GLY A 146 -18.12 -4.59 6.93
C GLY A 146 -16.83 -4.22 7.67
N ALA A 147 -15.99 -5.19 8.01
CA ALA A 147 -14.67 -4.91 8.58
C ALA A 147 -13.69 -4.43 7.51
N VAL A 148 -12.91 -3.42 7.85
CA VAL A 148 -11.80 -2.93 7.02
C VAL A 148 -10.55 -3.74 7.32
N LYS A 149 -9.78 -4.05 6.28
CA LYS A 149 -8.43 -4.59 6.37
C LYS A 149 -7.49 -3.77 5.48
N VAL A 150 -6.53 -3.09 6.09
CA VAL A 150 -5.46 -2.37 5.40
C VAL A 150 -4.36 -3.36 5.05
N LEU A 151 -3.96 -3.37 3.78
CA LEU A 151 -2.97 -4.28 3.21
C LEU A 151 -1.64 -3.56 2.99
N ASP A 152 -0.56 -4.33 2.82
CA ASP A 152 0.74 -3.86 2.32
C ASP A 152 1.43 -2.75 3.13
N PHE A 153 1.28 -2.74 4.48
CA PHE A 153 2.00 -1.83 5.35
C PHE A 153 3.52 -1.88 5.13
N GLY A 154 4.14 -0.71 4.97
CA GLY A 154 5.59 -0.51 4.99
C GLY A 154 6.38 -1.13 3.83
N LEU A 155 5.76 -1.97 3.00
CA LEU A 155 6.45 -2.68 1.91
C LEU A 155 7.01 -1.75 0.82
N ALA A 156 6.50 -0.51 0.71
CA ALA A 156 7.01 0.49 -0.24
C ALA A 156 8.45 0.93 0.08
N LYS A 157 8.86 0.93 1.36
CA LYS A 157 10.24 1.25 1.77
C LYS A 157 11.23 0.20 1.28
N LEU A 158 10.81 -1.05 1.25
CA LEU A 158 11.62 -2.18 0.83
C LEU A 158 12.02 -2.09 -0.64
N ASN A 159 11.19 -1.47 -1.47
CA ASN A 159 11.41 -1.33 -2.91
C ASN A 159 12.30 -0.12 -3.28
N ASN A 160 12.63 0.78 -2.32
CA ASN A 160 13.44 1.97 -2.62
C ASN A 160 14.79 1.92 -1.89
N PRO A 161 15.88 1.57 -2.59
CA PRO A 161 17.22 1.45 -1.99
C PRO A 161 17.76 2.77 -1.41
N ASN A 162 17.25 3.91 -1.87
CA ASN A 162 17.71 5.23 -1.45
C ASN A 162 16.96 5.79 -0.23
N ALA A 163 15.88 5.17 0.22
CA ALA A 163 15.09 5.66 1.37
C ALA A 163 15.82 5.50 2.71
N SER A 164 16.90 4.71 2.77
CA SER A 164 17.60 4.34 4.01
C SER A 164 18.78 5.25 4.37
N ASN A 165 19.29 6.08 3.45
CA ASN A 165 20.50 6.88 3.69
C ASN A 165 20.25 8.23 4.39
N VAL A 166 19.01 8.53 4.77
CA VAL A 166 18.67 9.81 5.41
C VAL A 166 18.83 9.75 6.94
N SER A 167 19.04 8.56 7.51
CA SER A 167 19.16 8.40 8.99
C SER A 167 20.58 8.61 9.54
N ASN A 168 21.62 8.64 8.71
CA ASN A 168 22.99 8.91 9.15
C ASN A 168 23.53 10.12 8.38
N GLY A 169 23.70 11.22 9.11
CA GLY A 169 24.15 12.53 8.66
C GLY A 169 25.44 12.55 7.83
N SER A 170 25.36 12.13 6.58
CA SER A 170 26.41 12.30 5.59
C SER A 170 25.83 13.07 4.41
N ASN A 171 26.44 14.23 4.12
CA ASN A 171 26.15 15.07 2.97
C ASN A 171 26.34 14.29 1.67
N ALA A 172 25.33 13.56 1.24
CA ALA A 172 25.27 13.02 -0.09
C ALA A 172 24.52 14.00 -0.98
N THR A 173 25.21 14.54 -1.95
CA THR A 173 24.72 15.41 -3.02
C THR A 173 23.49 14.74 -3.65
N MET A 174 22.32 15.34 -3.46
CA MET A 174 21.04 14.86 -3.97
C MET A 174 21.04 14.94 -5.49
N SER A 175 21.36 13.83 -6.15
CA SER A 175 20.89 13.66 -7.53
C SER A 175 19.39 13.31 -7.44
N PRO A 176 18.50 13.99 -8.14
CA PRO A 176 17.10 13.61 -8.22
C PRO A 176 17.03 12.27 -8.97
N THR A 177 16.98 11.18 -8.22
CA THR A 177 16.69 9.86 -8.81
C THR A 177 15.20 9.84 -9.11
N LEU A 178 14.87 10.58 -10.13
CA LEU A 178 13.67 10.46 -10.91
C LEU A 178 13.53 8.99 -11.29
N ILE A 179 12.46 8.35 -10.81
CA ILE A 179 11.77 7.23 -11.43
C ILE A 179 12.69 6.42 -12.36
N SER A 180 13.29 5.35 -11.80
CA SER A 180 14.10 4.44 -12.63
C SER A 180 13.24 3.94 -13.79
N PRO A 181 13.68 4.03 -15.06
CA PRO A 181 12.87 3.67 -16.23
C PRO A 181 12.51 2.18 -16.33
N ALA A 182 12.94 1.36 -15.39
CA ALA A 182 12.82 -0.09 -15.43
C ALA A 182 11.48 -0.66 -14.90
N VAL A 183 10.54 0.19 -14.43
CA VAL A 183 9.22 -0.27 -13.97
C VAL A 183 8.12 0.54 -14.68
N THR A 184 8.03 0.35 -15.97
CA THR A 184 6.94 0.88 -16.79
C THR A 184 5.74 -0.06 -16.78
N THR A 185 4.97 -0.01 -15.70
CA THR A 185 3.54 -0.27 -15.82
C THR A 185 2.86 1.07 -15.52
N VAL A 186 2.68 1.86 -16.56
CA VAL A 186 2.21 3.26 -16.52
C VAL A 186 0.95 3.46 -15.69
N GLY A 187 0.01 2.51 -15.72
CA GLY A 187 -1.25 2.61 -14.95
C GLY A 187 -1.09 2.42 -13.44
N LEU A 188 -0.12 1.62 -12.98
CA LEU A 188 0.08 1.35 -11.55
C LEU A 188 0.77 2.51 -10.84
N LEU A 189 1.72 3.15 -11.50
CA LEU A 189 2.41 4.33 -10.99
C LEU A 189 1.46 5.54 -10.96
N LEU A 190 0.58 5.66 -11.95
CA LEU A 190 -0.46 6.69 -12.02
C LEU A 190 -1.42 6.59 -10.82
N GLY A 191 -1.92 5.38 -10.51
CA GLY A 191 -2.83 5.15 -9.39
C GLY A 191 -2.23 5.44 -8.02
N THR A 192 -0.91 5.25 -7.84
CA THR A 192 -0.21 5.54 -6.57
C THR A 192 0.11 7.02 -6.41
N ALA A 193 0.47 7.71 -7.50
CA ALA A 193 0.89 9.11 -7.46
C ALA A 193 -0.18 10.05 -6.88
N ALA A 194 -1.46 9.74 -7.09
CA ALA A 194 -2.60 10.54 -6.61
C ALA A 194 -2.72 10.64 -5.07
N TYR A 195 -2.08 9.73 -4.33
CA TYR A 195 -2.12 9.67 -2.86
C TYR A 195 -0.78 10.02 -2.22
N MET A 196 0.26 10.27 -3.02
CA MET A 196 1.57 10.67 -2.51
C MET A 196 1.51 12.01 -1.81
N ALA A 197 2.13 12.09 -0.63
CA ALA A 197 2.32 13.38 0.03
C ALA A 197 3.33 14.26 -0.74
N PRO A 198 3.21 15.59 -0.66
CA PRO A 198 4.12 16.53 -1.37
C PRO A 198 5.60 16.29 -1.07
N GLU A 199 5.96 15.90 0.15
CA GLU A 199 7.33 15.55 0.53
C GLU A 199 7.80 14.24 -0.11
N GLN A 200 6.92 13.25 -0.28
CA GLN A 200 7.22 12.01 -1.02
C GLN A 200 7.47 12.33 -2.49
N ALA A 201 6.58 13.13 -3.11
CA ALA A 201 6.71 13.57 -4.50
C ALA A 201 8.01 14.34 -4.76
N ARG A 202 8.53 15.04 -3.74
CA ARG A 202 9.82 15.77 -3.79
C ARG A 202 11.04 14.91 -3.40
N GLY A 203 10.85 13.62 -3.07
CA GLY A 203 11.94 12.77 -2.60
C GLY A 203 12.55 13.19 -1.26
N ARG A 204 11.81 13.91 -0.42
CA ARG A 204 12.26 14.35 0.91
C ARG A 204 12.09 13.26 1.96
N ALA A 205 12.71 13.44 3.12
CA ALA A 205 12.48 12.57 4.27
C ALA A 205 10.99 12.56 4.65
N THR A 206 10.47 11.37 4.91
CA THR A 206 9.06 11.13 5.20
C THR A 206 8.87 10.60 6.62
N ASP A 207 7.82 11.06 7.30
CA ASP A 207 7.37 10.56 8.59
C ASP A 207 5.90 10.11 8.51
N ARG A 208 5.26 9.84 9.64
CA ARG A 208 3.85 9.38 9.71
C ARG A 208 2.84 10.33 9.05
N ARG A 209 3.19 11.60 8.81
CA ARG A 209 2.30 12.58 8.17
C ARG A 209 1.98 12.23 6.72
N VAL A 210 2.82 11.45 6.04
CA VAL A 210 2.50 10.98 4.69
C VAL A 210 1.27 10.08 4.66
N ASP A 211 1.06 9.28 5.71
CA ASP A 211 -0.14 8.45 5.83
C ASP A 211 -1.38 9.28 6.17
N VAL A 212 -1.21 10.34 6.96
CA VAL A 212 -2.31 11.30 7.24
C VAL A 212 -2.76 12.01 5.98
N TRP A 213 -1.82 12.44 5.13
CA TRP A 213 -2.11 13.00 3.82
C TRP A 213 -2.86 12.00 2.93
N ALA A 214 -2.33 10.79 2.78
CA ALA A 214 -2.95 9.75 1.98
C ALA A 214 -4.35 9.37 2.50
N PHE A 215 -4.53 9.33 3.83
CA PHE A 215 -5.83 9.14 4.47
C PHE A 215 -6.82 10.25 4.09
N GLY A 216 -6.38 11.51 4.08
CA GLY A 216 -7.19 12.64 3.62
C GLY A 216 -7.63 12.48 2.16
N CYS A 217 -6.73 12.05 1.28
CA CYS A 217 -7.05 11.76 -0.13
C CYS A 217 -8.07 10.61 -0.26
N VAL A 218 -7.91 9.53 0.50
CA VAL A 218 -8.85 8.40 0.51
C VAL A 218 -10.23 8.84 1.01
N LEU A 219 -10.30 9.63 2.09
CA LEU A 219 -11.56 10.15 2.61
C LEU A 219 -12.26 11.07 1.60
N PHE A 220 -11.51 11.97 0.95
CA PHE A 220 -12.06 12.82 -0.10
C PHE A 220 -12.66 12.00 -1.23
N GLU A 221 -11.95 10.96 -1.68
CA GLU A 221 -12.42 10.09 -2.76
C GLU A 221 -13.66 9.29 -2.36
N MET A 222 -13.72 8.77 -1.14
CA MET A 222 -14.94 8.11 -0.64
C MET A 222 -16.15 9.04 -0.66
N LEU A 223 -15.97 10.31 -0.29
CA LEU A 223 -17.06 11.27 -0.18
C LEU A 223 -17.46 11.90 -1.53
N SER A 224 -16.52 12.05 -2.46
CA SER A 224 -16.74 12.71 -3.76
C SER A 224 -16.92 11.74 -4.93
N GLY A 225 -16.47 10.49 -4.80
CA GLY A 225 -16.36 9.54 -5.89
C GLY A 225 -15.23 9.87 -6.88
N ARG A 226 -14.34 10.82 -6.55
CA ARG A 226 -13.27 11.31 -7.44
C ARG A 226 -11.95 11.34 -6.71
N GLN A 227 -10.86 11.01 -7.41
CA GLN A 227 -9.52 11.21 -6.90
C GLN A 227 -9.28 12.68 -6.53
N THR A 228 -8.62 12.93 -5.41
CA THR A 228 -8.31 14.28 -4.93
C THR A 228 -7.42 15.04 -5.90
N PHE A 229 -6.42 14.35 -6.47
CA PHE A 229 -5.48 14.87 -7.43
C PHE A 229 -5.47 13.95 -8.65
N ALA A 230 -5.90 14.46 -9.80
CA ALA A 230 -5.99 13.71 -11.03
C ALA A 230 -5.10 14.32 -12.12
N GLY A 231 -4.75 13.54 -13.11
CA GLY A 231 -3.99 13.96 -14.28
C GLY A 231 -3.98 12.88 -15.35
N SER A 232 -3.60 13.22 -16.56
CA SER A 232 -3.52 12.32 -17.70
C SER A 232 -2.30 11.38 -17.63
N ASP A 233 -1.27 11.80 -16.88
CA ASP A 233 -0.05 11.03 -16.62
C ASP A 233 0.50 11.31 -15.21
N VAL A 234 1.53 10.55 -14.83
CA VAL A 234 2.17 10.64 -13.50
C VAL A 234 2.75 12.03 -13.25
N THR A 235 3.31 12.68 -14.25
CA THR A 235 3.94 13.99 -14.12
C THR A 235 2.89 15.06 -13.82
N GLU A 236 1.76 14.99 -14.50
CA GLU A 236 0.63 15.90 -14.28
C GLU A 236 0.03 15.69 -12.90
N VAL A 237 -0.20 14.43 -12.48
CA VAL A 237 -0.68 14.11 -11.12
C VAL A 237 0.27 14.66 -10.06
N LEU A 238 1.58 14.43 -10.19
CA LEU A 238 2.57 14.95 -9.25
C LEU A 238 2.60 16.50 -9.24
N ALA A 239 2.46 17.14 -10.40
CA ALA A 239 2.36 18.61 -10.48
C ALA A 239 1.12 19.12 -9.75
N THR A 240 -0.02 18.42 -9.88
CA THR A 240 -1.27 18.76 -9.19
C THR A 240 -1.12 18.58 -7.67
N VAL A 241 -0.55 17.49 -7.19
CA VAL A 241 -0.23 17.25 -5.77
C VAL A 241 0.66 18.37 -5.19
N LEU A 242 1.60 18.89 -5.98
CA LEU A 242 2.58 19.86 -5.51
C LEU A 242 2.10 21.32 -5.55
N LYS A 243 1.06 21.64 -6.35
CA LYS A 243 0.70 23.03 -6.68
C LYS A 243 -0.77 23.35 -6.51
N SER A 244 -1.64 22.35 -6.40
CA SER A 244 -3.08 22.56 -6.39
C SER A 244 -3.67 22.25 -5.02
N GLU A 245 -4.80 22.88 -4.73
CA GLU A 245 -5.68 22.51 -3.62
C GLU A 245 -6.72 21.49 -4.10
N PRO A 246 -7.26 20.64 -3.21
CA PRO A 246 -8.39 19.79 -3.53
C PRO A 246 -9.61 20.59 -4.03
N GLU A 247 -10.38 20.00 -4.92
CA GLU A 247 -11.65 20.60 -5.37
C GLU A 247 -12.72 20.43 -4.28
N TRP A 248 -12.68 21.25 -3.24
CA TRP A 248 -13.56 21.17 -2.07
C TRP A 248 -15.06 21.27 -2.42
N SER A 249 -15.40 21.87 -3.56
CA SER A 249 -16.76 21.94 -4.11
C SER A 249 -17.32 20.58 -4.52
N ALA A 250 -16.46 19.60 -4.78
CA ALA A 250 -16.88 18.23 -5.11
C ALA A 250 -17.43 17.46 -3.90
N LEU A 251 -17.18 17.92 -2.67
CA LEU A 251 -17.72 17.28 -1.48
C LEU A 251 -19.23 17.50 -1.38
N PRO A 252 -20.02 16.45 -1.05
CA PRO A 252 -21.46 16.56 -0.82
C PRO A 252 -21.81 17.66 0.19
N SER A 253 -22.92 18.36 -0.01
CA SER A 253 -23.39 19.40 0.93
C SER A 253 -23.68 18.85 2.33
N THR A 254 -23.95 17.56 2.42
CA THR A 254 -24.16 16.81 3.65
C THR A 254 -22.88 16.49 4.41
N THR A 255 -21.70 16.73 3.83
CA THR A 255 -20.42 16.51 4.51
C THR A 255 -20.32 17.40 5.74
N PRO A 256 -20.09 16.85 6.95
CA PRO A 256 -20.00 17.61 8.18
C PRO A 256 -18.97 18.76 8.09
N PRO A 257 -19.27 19.96 8.62
CA PRO A 257 -18.37 21.11 8.54
C PRO A 257 -16.97 20.85 9.10
N ARG A 258 -16.85 20.00 10.12
CA ARG A 258 -15.57 19.63 10.73
C ARG A 258 -14.66 18.84 9.77
N ILE A 259 -15.22 18.10 8.81
CA ILE A 259 -14.46 17.38 7.79
C ILE A 259 -14.00 18.33 6.67
N ARG A 260 -14.78 19.40 6.41
CA ARG A 260 -14.40 20.43 5.42
C ARG A 260 -13.32 21.39 5.90
N ALA A 261 -13.04 21.39 7.22
CA ALA A 261 -12.09 22.31 7.85
C ALA A 261 -10.72 21.67 8.13
N VAL A 262 -10.54 20.41 7.75
CA VAL A 262 -9.27 19.67 7.81
C VAL A 262 -8.59 19.69 6.48
#